data_a5c6e617ef87a9de7913ff4d3a8cb056
#
_entry.id   a5c6e617ef87a9de7913ff4d3a8cb056
#
_cell.length_a   1.000
_cell.length_b   1.000
_cell.length_c   1.000
_cell.angle_alpha   90.00
_cell.angle_beta   90.00
_cell.angle_gamma   90.00
#
_symmetry.space_group_name_H-M   'P 1'
#
loop_
_entity.id
_entity.type
_entity.pdbx_description
1 polymer ?
#
loop_
_entity_poly.entity_id
_entity_poly.type
_entity_poly.pdbx_seq_one_letter_code
_entity_poly.pdbx_strand_id
1 'polypeptide(L)'
;MSSSSTQPPEQPKKKDHWSSESYASSAAFVPKLTSTVLSYLNPTPTSTILDIGCGDGLLTTQIAHSAHSVLGIDASESFIASANQRLQTSSSSEEEGKALQGKCTFSLCDANSLLSSPSVQEQVEKHGGFDKVFSNAAMHWILRHPSTRDPFFTSIHRVLKSGGTFTFEMGGAGNVAEILTATTAALRSIAGLSLLEARGASPWFFPSVNWMRACLERNGFVVEICETEYRPSRMTETEKGGLEGWVRLMCAEFLERVEDEGKKEECVRAICENVEGSVWREEDGSRWLGYVRLRAVARKK
;
A
#
# COMPACT_ATOMS: atom_id res chain seq x y z
N MET A 1 22.39 20.38 42.17
CA MET A 1 21.06 19.91 41.80
C MET A 1 21.15 19.42 40.36
N SER A 2 21.31 18.13 40.18
CA SER A 2 21.48 17.48 38.87
C SER A 2 20.10 17.16 38.30
N SER A 3 19.76 17.80 37.18
CA SER A 3 18.56 17.56 36.43
C SER A 3 18.75 16.26 35.60
N SER A 4 18.11 15.18 36.03
CA SER A 4 17.97 13.97 35.25
C SER A 4 16.96 14.18 34.14
N SER A 5 17.43 14.25 32.88
CA SER A 5 16.58 14.20 31.68
C SER A 5 16.13 12.74 31.48
N THR A 6 14.91 12.45 31.87
CA THR A 6 14.23 11.19 31.48
C THR A 6 13.84 11.28 30.02
N GLN A 7 14.54 10.52 29.17
CA GLN A 7 14.08 10.27 27.79
C GLN A 7 12.72 9.55 27.83
N PRO A 8 11.78 9.89 26.95
CA PRO A 8 10.53 9.13 26.85
C PRO A 8 10.82 7.69 26.42
N PRO A 9 10.03 6.70 26.89
CA PRO A 9 10.24 5.30 26.55
C PRO A 9 10.17 5.09 25.03
N GLU A 10 11.20 4.43 24.50
CA GLU A 10 11.23 4.00 23.11
C GLU A 10 9.99 3.12 22.82
N GLN A 11 9.18 3.53 21.87
CA GLN A 11 8.06 2.70 21.44
C GLN A 11 8.61 1.40 20.81
N PRO A 12 8.03 0.23 21.11
CA PRO A 12 8.50 -1.03 20.53
C PRO A 12 8.45 -0.92 19.00
N LYS A 13 9.60 -1.21 18.36
CA LYS A 13 9.70 -1.24 16.89
C LYS A 13 8.65 -2.20 16.35
N LYS A 14 7.78 -1.69 15.48
CA LYS A 14 6.76 -2.49 14.82
C LYS A 14 7.47 -3.56 13.99
N LYS A 15 7.04 -4.83 14.14
CA LYS A 15 7.60 -5.93 13.37
C LYS A 15 7.32 -5.72 11.89
N ASP A 16 8.38 -5.66 11.08
CA ASP A 16 8.24 -5.61 9.62
C ASP A 16 7.89 -7.02 9.11
N HIS A 17 6.63 -7.21 8.67
CA HIS A 17 6.14 -8.47 8.13
C HIS A 17 6.39 -8.61 6.62
N TRP A 18 6.86 -7.52 6.00
CA TRP A 18 7.04 -7.46 4.56
C TRP A 18 8.41 -7.98 4.16
N SER A 19 8.42 -8.90 3.20
CA SER A 19 9.63 -9.25 2.45
C SER A 19 9.29 -9.22 0.96
N SER A 20 10.23 -8.75 0.15
CA SER A 20 10.05 -8.70 -1.31
C SER A 20 9.80 -10.09 -1.89
N GLU A 21 10.40 -11.15 -1.33
CA GLU A 21 10.23 -12.53 -1.75
C GLU A 21 8.81 -13.05 -1.46
N SER A 22 8.31 -12.84 -0.22
CA SER A 22 6.96 -13.26 0.16
C SER A 22 5.88 -12.49 -0.61
N TYR A 23 6.11 -11.18 -0.85
CA TYR A 23 5.20 -10.37 -1.65
C TYR A 23 5.20 -10.82 -3.12
N ALA A 24 6.36 -11.06 -3.71
CA ALA A 24 6.48 -11.55 -5.09
C ALA A 24 5.83 -12.92 -5.28
N SER A 25 5.90 -13.82 -4.29
CA SER A 25 5.26 -15.13 -4.38
C SER A 25 3.73 -15.09 -4.25
N SER A 26 3.19 -14.13 -3.48
CA SER A 26 1.75 -14.12 -3.13
C SER A 26 0.95 -13.02 -3.84
N ALA A 27 1.60 -11.95 -4.34
CA ALA A 27 0.95 -10.77 -4.92
C ALA A 27 1.60 -10.27 -6.23
N ALA A 28 2.32 -11.12 -6.97
CA ALA A 28 3.02 -10.79 -8.23
C ALA A 28 2.11 -10.23 -9.33
N PHE A 29 0.79 -10.40 -9.21
CA PHE A 29 -0.17 -9.87 -10.17
C PHE A 29 -0.44 -8.36 -10.00
N VAL A 30 -0.16 -7.78 -8.82
CA VAL A 30 -0.48 -6.37 -8.51
C VAL A 30 0.20 -5.40 -9.49
N PRO A 31 1.50 -5.47 -9.77
CA PRO A 31 2.16 -4.59 -10.73
C PRO A 31 1.65 -4.74 -12.18
N LYS A 32 1.17 -5.93 -12.56
CA LYS A 32 0.69 -6.20 -13.92
C LYS A 32 -0.68 -5.55 -14.22
N LEU A 33 -1.41 -5.10 -13.20
CA LEU A 33 -2.76 -4.57 -13.31
C LEU A 33 -2.81 -3.05 -13.07
N THR A 34 -1.71 -2.33 -13.31
CA THR A 34 -1.56 -0.91 -12.99
C THR A 34 -1.74 0.03 -14.18
N SER A 35 -2.00 -0.49 -15.38
CA SER A 35 -2.09 0.31 -16.61
C SER A 35 -3.07 1.48 -16.51
N THR A 36 -4.25 1.25 -15.94
CA THR A 36 -5.27 2.30 -15.78
C THR A 36 -4.81 3.41 -14.84
N VAL A 37 -4.30 3.08 -13.65
CA VAL A 37 -3.87 4.11 -12.69
C VAL A 37 -2.63 4.87 -13.19
N LEU A 38 -1.75 4.21 -13.95
CA LEU A 38 -0.62 4.86 -14.62
C LEU A 38 -1.07 5.81 -15.74
N SER A 39 -2.10 5.43 -16.51
CA SER A 39 -2.68 6.33 -17.51
C SER A 39 -3.29 7.58 -16.86
N TYR A 40 -3.90 7.45 -15.69
CA TYR A 40 -4.40 8.59 -14.90
C TYR A 40 -3.26 9.45 -14.32
N LEU A 41 -2.17 8.84 -13.87
CA LEU A 41 -0.99 9.57 -13.42
C LEU A 41 -0.40 10.43 -14.56
N ASN A 42 -0.33 9.88 -15.77
CA ASN A 42 0.17 10.54 -16.96
C ASN A 42 1.51 11.31 -16.70
N PRO A 43 2.62 10.62 -16.38
CA PRO A 43 3.89 11.26 -16.09
C PRO A 43 4.44 11.95 -17.33
N THR A 44 5.11 13.11 -17.16
CA THR A 44 5.73 13.86 -18.24
C THR A 44 7.21 14.12 -17.94
N PRO A 45 8.06 14.39 -18.95
CA PRO A 45 9.49 14.68 -18.73
C PRO A 45 9.79 15.89 -17.84
N THR A 46 8.78 16.68 -17.49
CA THR A 46 8.91 17.83 -16.58
C THR A 46 8.32 17.53 -15.19
N SER A 47 7.65 16.39 -15.00
CA SER A 47 6.96 16.08 -13.73
C SER A 47 7.94 15.68 -12.64
N THR A 48 7.87 16.33 -11.49
CA THR A 48 8.42 15.84 -10.21
C THR A 48 7.34 15.05 -9.48
N ILE A 49 7.62 13.79 -9.14
CA ILE A 49 6.61 12.85 -8.63
C ILE A 49 7.03 12.29 -7.28
N LEU A 50 6.09 12.21 -6.34
CA LEU A 50 6.21 11.46 -5.10
C LEU A 50 5.38 10.18 -5.20
N ASP A 51 6.02 9.02 -5.03
CA ASP A 51 5.37 7.70 -4.99
C ASP A 51 5.31 7.20 -3.54
N ILE A 52 4.09 7.11 -2.99
CA ILE A 52 3.83 6.76 -1.59
C ILE A 52 3.48 5.28 -1.46
N GLY A 53 4.26 4.55 -0.65
CA GLY A 53 4.16 3.09 -0.55
C GLY A 53 4.74 2.44 -1.80
N CYS A 54 5.95 2.83 -2.18
CA CYS A 54 6.62 2.43 -3.42
C CYS A 54 7.01 0.93 -3.44
N GLY A 55 6.97 0.25 -2.29
CA GLY A 55 7.36 -1.13 -2.15
C GLY A 55 8.79 -1.39 -2.65
N ASP A 56 8.99 -2.44 -3.44
CA ASP A 56 10.26 -2.83 -4.05
C ASP A 56 10.72 -1.93 -5.22
N GLY A 57 10.02 -0.82 -5.47
CA GLY A 57 10.39 0.19 -6.45
C GLY A 57 10.12 -0.18 -7.91
N LEU A 58 9.50 -1.32 -8.22
CA LEU A 58 9.25 -1.77 -9.59
C LEU A 58 8.44 -0.73 -10.38
N LEU A 59 7.33 -0.26 -9.81
CA LEU A 59 6.46 0.70 -10.47
C LEU A 59 7.07 2.11 -10.49
N THR A 60 7.76 2.48 -9.42
CA THR A 60 8.47 3.77 -9.30
C THR A 60 9.53 3.93 -10.39
N THR A 61 10.33 2.89 -10.62
CA THR A 61 11.36 2.89 -11.69
C THR A 61 10.72 2.99 -13.07
N GLN A 62 9.59 2.31 -13.30
CA GLN A 62 8.83 2.41 -14.55
C GLN A 62 8.32 3.85 -14.78
N ILE A 63 7.80 4.51 -13.74
CA ILE A 63 7.34 5.91 -13.80
C ILE A 63 8.53 6.86 -14.12
N ALA A 64 9.71 6.59 -13.54
CA ALA A 64 10.90 7.43 -13.69
C ALA A 64 11.40 7.52 -15.14
N HIS A 65 11.15 6.51 -15.99
CA HIS A 65 11.49 6.60 -17.42
C HIS A 65 10.79 7.78 -18.12
N SER A 66 9.56 8.12 -17.70
CA SER A 66 8.73 9.17 -18.31
C SER A 66 8.70 10.47 -17.50
N ALA A 67 9.25 10.51 -16.30
CA ALA A 67 9.25 11.65 -15.40
C ALA A 67 10.55 12.45 -15.44
N HIS A 68 10.53 13.68 -14.89
CA HIS A 68 11.76 14.45 -14.60
C HIS A 68 12.49 13.81 -13.41
N SER A 69 11.79 13.60 -12.31
CA SER A 69 12.30 12.92 -11.11
C SER A 69 11.17 12.24 -10.33
N VAL A 70 11.51 11.14 -9.65
CA VAL A 70 10.58 10.40 -8.77
C VAL A 70 11.26 10.15 -7.44
N LEU A 71 10.61 10.51 -6.34
CA LEU A 71 10.95 10.10 -5.00
C LEU A 71 9.97 9.00 -4.57
N GLY A 72 10.46 7.76 -4.39
CA GLY A 72 9.68 6.67 -3.79
C GLY A 72 9.89 6.64 -2.29
N ILE A 73 8.80 6.53 -1.53
CA ILE A 73 8.85 6.34 -0.08
C ILE A 73 8.07 5.10 0.36
N ASP A 74 8.62 4.37 1.32
CA ASP A 74 7.96 3.25 1.98
C ASP A 74 8.37 3.19 3.45
N ALA A 75 7.52 2.61 4.31
CA ALA A 75 7.79 2.44 5.74
C ALA A 75 8.59 1.15 6.06
N SER A 76 8.75 0.25 5.09
CA SER A 76 9.49 -1.01 5.23
C SER A 76 10.95 -0.83 4.82
N GLU A 77 11.87 -1.10 5.77
CA GLU A 77 13.32 -1.10 5.49
C GLU A 77 13.67 -2.14 4.42
N SER A 78 13.01 -3.30 4.44
CA SER A 78 13.26 -4.40 3.49
C SER A 78 12.83 -4.03 2.07
N PHE A 79 11.71 -3.32 1.89
CA PHE A 79 11.29 -2.84 0.60
C PHE A 79 12.20 -1.74 0.06
N ILE A 80 12.63 -0.79 0.89
CA ILE A 80 13.56 0.26 0.46
C ILE A 80 14.92 -0.32 0.07
N ALA A 81 15.43 -1.32 0.81
CA ALA A 81 16.65 -2.03 0.43
C ALA A 81 16.50 -2.71 -0.94
N SER A 82 15.39 -3.41 -1.18
CA SER A 82 15.08 -4.05 -2.46
C SER A 82 14.93 -3.05 -3.60
N ALA A 83 14.28 -1.90 -3.35
CA ALA A 83 14.10 -0.84 -4.34
C ALA A 83 15.45 -0.24 -4.76
N ASN A 84 16.33 0.02 -3.80
CA ASN A 84 17.70 0.50 -4.09
C ASN A 84 18.52 -0.53 -4.87
N GLN A 85 18.42 -1.83 -4.52
CA GLN A 85 19.09 -2.90 -5.25
C GLN A 85 18.55 -3.00 -6.68
N ARG A 86 17.24 -2.95 -6.87
CA ARG A 86 16.62 -2.93 -8.20
C ARG A 86 17.11 -1.78 -9.05
N LEU A 87 17.20 -0.58 -8.50
CA LEU A 87 17.69 0.60 -9.21
C LEU A 87 19.12 0.43 -9.73
N GLN A 88 19.96 -0.35 -9.03
CA GLN A 88 21.32 -0.66 -9.44
C GLN A 88 21.39 -1.73 -10.54
N THR A 89 20.40 -2.64 -10.60
CA THR A 89 20.42 -3.82 -11.48
C THR A 89 19.48 -3.72 -12.70
N SER A 90 18.59 -2.74 -12.74
CA SER A 90 17.46 -2.67 -13.71
C SER A 90 17.80 -2.00 -15.04
N SER A 91 19.05 -1.98 -15.48
CA SER A 91 19.40 -1.34 -16.76
C SER A 91 19.97 -2.34 -17.75
N SER A 92 19.50 -2.23 -19.02
CA SER A 92 20.04 -2.97 -20.16
C SER A 92 21.40 -2.47 -20.62
N SER A 93 21.77 -1.23 -20.21
CA SER A 93 23.06 -0.59 -20.45
C SER A 93 23.50 0.24 -19.24
N GLU A 94 24.83 0.46 -19.11
CA GLU A 94 25.40 1.28 -18.04
C GLU A 94 24.94 2.74 -18.10
N GLU A 95 24.74 3.28 -19.31
CA GLU A 95 24.25 4.66 -19.52
C GLU A 95 22.79 4.83 -19.09
N GLU A 96 21.93 3.87 -19.43
CA GLU A 96 20.51 3.87 -19.04
C GLU A 96 20.38 3.75 -17.52
N GLY A 97 21.21 2.92 -16.87
CA GLY A 97 21.27 2.79 -15.42
C GLY A 97 21.64 4.08 -14.71
N LYS A 98 22.67 4.76 -15.18
CA LYS A 98 23.10 6.06 -14.65
C LYS A 98 22.02 7.13 -14.83
N ALA A 99 21.36 7.15 -15.99
CA ALA A 99 20.27 8.09 -16.26
C ALA A 99 19.07 7.86 -15.32
N LEU A 100 18.71 6.59 -15.04
CA LEU A 100 17.63 6.24 -14.14
C LEU A 100 17.98 6.57 -12.67
N GLN A 101 19.21 6.29 -12.23
CA GLN A 101 19.71 6.65 -10.90
C GLN A 101 19.71 8.17 -10.66
N GLY A 102 19.90 8.99 -11.71
CA GLY A 102 19.78 10.45 -11.62
C GLY A 102 18.34 10.96 -11.49
N LYS A 103 17.35 10.13 -11.81
CA LYS A 103 15.93 10.52 -11.82
C LYS A 103 15.11 9.88 -10.69
N CYS A 104 15.54 8.76 -10.13
CA CYS A 104 14.79 7.98 -9.17
C CYS A 104 15.56 7.83 -7.88
N THR A 105 14.91 8.12 -6.76
CA THR A 105 15.47 7.93 -5.40
C THR A 105 14.47 7.26 -4.50
N PHE A 106 14.94 6.52 -3.50
CA PHE A 106 14.11 5.84 -2.50
C PHE A 106 14.49 6.24 -1.09
N SER A 107 13.48 6.43 -0.22
CA SER A 107 13.70 6.84 1.16
C SER A 107 12.76 6.11 2.11
N LEU A 108 13.30 5.68 3.25
CA LEU A 108 12.49 5.12 4.35
C LEU A 108 11.67 6.24 4.99
N CYS A 109 10.35 6.15 4.90
CA CYS A 109 9.45 7.14 5.45
C CYS A 109 8.06 6.54 5.71
N ASP A 110 7.53 6.71 6.92
CA ASP A 110 6.10 6.51 7.17
C ASP A 110 5.32 7.67 6.55
N ALA A 111 4.40 7.36 5.65
CA ALA A 111 3.56 8.33 4.97
C ALA A 111 2.69 9.19 5.91
N ASN A 112 2.40 8.70 7.13
CA ASN A 112 1.73 9.50 8.17
C ASN A 112 2.65 10.57 8.79
N SER A 113 3.96 10.50 8.54
CA SER A 113 4.98 11.46 8.97
C SER A 113 5.59 12.23 7.80
N LEU A 114 4.90 12.30 6.67
CA LEU A 114 5.39 12.82 5.39
C LEU A 114 6.06 14.19 5.50
N LEU A 115 5.46 15.14 6.23
CA LEU A 115 5.96 16.50 6.38
C LEU A 115 7.24 16.61 7.24
N SER A 116 7.57 15.58 8.00
CA SER A 116 8.78 15.51 8.82
C SER A 116 9.92 14.75 8.12
N SER A 117 9.68 14.19 6.91
CA SER A 117 10.67 13.46 6.15
C SER A 117 11.71 14.40 5.53
N PRO A 118 13.01 14.26 5.85
CA PRO A 118 14.06 15.11 5.28
C PRO A 118 14.10 15.04 3.74
N SER A 119 13.95 13.84 3.16
CA SER A 119 13.96 13.64 1.71
C SER A 119 12.79 14.33 1.01
N VAL A 120 11.60 14.33 1.63
CA VAL A 120 10.43 15.06 1.11
C VAL A 120 10.63 16.56 1.23
N GLN A 121 11.14 17.05 2.39
CA GLN A 121 11.41 18.46 2.60
C GLN A 121 12.43 19.00 1.62
N GLU A 122 13.53 18.28 1.38
CA GLU A 122 14.55 18.66 0.38
C GLU A 122 13.92 18.81 -1.02
N GLN A 123 13.07 17.89 -1.45
CA GLN A 123 12.40 17.97 -2.75
C GLN A 123 11.40 19.13 -2.81
N VAL A 124 10.68 19.40 -1.72
CA VAL A 124 9.77 20.56 -1.64
C VAL A 124 10.55 21.87 -1.70
N GLU A 125 11.66 21.99 -0.99
CA GLU A 125 12.52 23.19 -1.02
C GLU A 125 13.13 23.39 -2.40
N LYS A 126 13.63 22.32 -3.03
CA LYS A 126 14.31 22.39 -4.34
C LYS A 126 13.37 22.72 -5.49
N HIS A 127 12.14 22.19 -5.48
CA HIS A 127 11.21 22.24 -6.61
C HIS A 127 9.91 23.00 -6.34
N GLY A 128 9.72 23.56 -5.13
CA GLY A 128 8.48 24.22 -4.70
C GLY A 128 7.32 23.24 -4.47
N GLY A 129 7.60 21.95 -4.35
CA GLY A 129 6.64 20.86 -4.20
C GLY A 129 6.68 19.86 -5.37
N PHE A 130 5.74 18.90 -5.33
CA PHE A 130 5.59 17.88 -6.37
C PHE A 130 4.50 18.30 -7.38
N ASP A 131 4.73 18.01 -8.66
CA ASP A 131 3.70 18.18 -9.70
C ASP A 131 2.64 17.10 -9.55
N LYS A 132 3.05 15.90 -9.11
CA LYS A 132 2.15 14.76 -8.92
C LYS A 132 2.54 13.98 -7.67
N VAL A 133 1.51 13.50 -6.94
CA VAL A 133 1.66 12.47 -5.92
C VAL A 133 0.95 11.23 -6.42
N PHE A 134 1.57 10.09 -6.23
CA PHE A 134 1.08 8.79 -6.65
C PHE A 134 1.06 7.81 -5.48
N SER A 135 0.13 6.86 -5.49
CA SER A 135 0.14 5.72 -4.58
C SER A 135 -0.61 4.55 -5.20
N ASN A 136 -0.02 3.37 -5.21
CA ASN A 136 -0.68 2.17 -5.70
C ASN A 136 -0.64 1.05 -4.66
N ALA A 137 -1.79 0.49 -4.32
CA ALA A 137 -1.99 -0.63 -3.41
C ALA A 137 -1.42 -0.48 -1.98
N ALA A 138 -1.16 0.75 -1.51
CA ALA A 138 -0.59 1.03 -0.19
C ALA A 138 -1.57 1.72 0.77
N MET A 139 -2.45 2.60 0.26
CA MET A 139 -3.25 3.49 1.10
C MET A 139 -4.21 2.78 2.06
N HIS A 140 -4.69 1.59 1.74
CA HIS A 140 -5.56 0.84 2.66
C HIS A 140 -4.84 0.39 3.94
N TRP A 141 -3.51 0.27 3.92
CA TRP A 141 -2.66 0.06 5.10
C TRP A 141 -2.38 1.37 5.84
N ILE A 142 -2.06 2.44 5.10
CA ILE A 142 -1.71 3.76 5.64
C ILE A 142 -2.90 4.37 6.38
N LEU A 143 -4.11 4.24 5.82
CA LEU A 143 -5.35 4.86 6.33
C LEU A 143 -6.11 4.02 7.35
N ARG A 144 -5.52 2.93 7.88
CA ARG A 144 -6.19 2.02 8.83
C ARG A 144 -6.71 2.74 10.07
N HIS A 145 -5.94 3.67 10.63
CA HIS A 145 -6.32 4.40 11.83
C HIS A 145 -7.17 5.64 11.48
N PRO A 146 -8.39 5.78 12.03
CA PRO A 146 -9.25 6.93 11.74
C PRO A 146 -8.60 8.28 12.01
N SER A 147 -7.79 8.39 13.06
CA SER A 147 -7.13 9.64 13.48
C SER A 147 -6.06 10.15 12.51
N THR A 148 -5.49 9.28 11.67
CA THR A 148 -4.43 9.66 10.72
C THR A 148 -4.96 10.02 9.33
N ARG A 149 -6.23 9.75 9.01
CA ARG A 149 -6.79 9.88 7.67
C ARG A 149 -6.76 11.31 7.16
N ASP A 150 -7.41 12.25 7.86
CA ASP A 150 -7.41 13.65 7.44
C ASP A 150 -6.00 14.29 7.48
N PRO A 151 -5.16 14.08 8.52
CA PRO A 151 -3.76 14.50 8.49
C PRO A 151 -2.96 14.00 7.29
N PHE A 152 -3.16 12.75 6.86
CA PHE A 152 -2.53 12.20 5.66
C PHE A 152 -2.89 13.01 4.41
N PHE A 153 -4.20 13.21 4.12
CA PHE A 153 -4.63 13.98 2.94
C PHE A 153 -4.19 15.44 3.00
N THR A 154 -4.22 16.04 4.19
CA THR A 154 -3.69 17.40 4.40
C THR A 154 -2.19 17.46 4.06
N SER A 155 -1.41 16.44 4.44
CA SER A 155 0.03 16.38 4.13
C SER A 155 0.27 16.27 2.63
N ILE A 156 -0.50 15.44 1.92
CA ILE A 156 -0.43 15.35 0.46
C ILE A 156 -0.74 16.70 -0.20
N HIS A 157 -1.80 17.37 0.28
CA HIS A 157 -2.16 18.70 -0.24
C HIS A 157 -1.03 19.71 -0.03
N ARG A 158 -0.30 19.66 1.09
CA ARG A 158 0.80 20.59 1.37
C ARG A 158 2.00 20.37 0.46
N VAL A 159 2.40 19.14 0.20
CA VAL A 159 3.58 18.83 -0.63
C VAL A 159 3.33 18.99 -2.13
N LEU A 160 2.08 19.03 -2.57
CA LEU A 160 1.73 19.32 -3.97
C LEU A 160 1.88 20.80 -4.30
N LYS A 161 2.39 21.10 -5.49
CA LYS A 161 2.29 22.43 -6.12
C LYS A 161 0.83 22.80 -6.36
N SER A 162 0.52 24.11 -6.49
CA SER A 162 -0.82 24.55 -6.96
C SER A 162 -1.11 23.94 -8.34
N GLY A 163 -2.31 23.42 -8.53
CA GLY A 163 -2.69 22.68 -9.74
C GLY A 163 -2.11 21.27 -9.86
N GLY A 164 -1.25 20.84 -8.94
CA GLY A 164 -0.71 19.48 -8.89
C GLY A 164 -1.77 18.43 -8.58
N THR A 165 -1.51 17.17 -8.96
CA THR A 165 -2.50 16.08 -8.87
C THR A 165 -2.08 14.98 -7.91
N PHE A 166 -3.04 14.43 -7.19
CA PHE A 166 -2.92 13.19 -6.43
C PHE A 166 -3.68 12.08 -7.15
N THR A 167 -2.95 11.06 -7.61
CA THR A 167 -3.49 9.91 -8.33
C THR A 167 -3.21 8.63 -7.55
N PHE A 168 -4.23 7.81 -7.30
CA PHE A 168 -4.00 6.58 -6.55
C PHE A 168 -4.98 5.45 -6.90
N GLU A 169 -4.55 4.22 -6.62
CA GLU A 169 -5.39 3.02 -6.58
C GLU A 169 -5.22 2.32 -5.22
N MET A 170 -6.33 1.94 -4.60
CA MET A 170 -6.35 1.19 -3.33
C MET A 170 -7.51 0.21 -3.28
N GLY A 171 -7.57 -0.64 -2.26
CA GLY A 171 -8.79 -1.43 -1.98
C GLY A 171 -9.95 -0.53 -1.61
N GLY A 172 -11.09 -0.71 -2.26
CA GLY A 172 -12.36 -0.03 -1.96
C GLY A 172 -13.31 -0.89 -1.13
N ALA A 173 -14.49 -0.35 -0.79
CA ALA A 173 -15.53 -1.08 -0.07
C ALA A 173 -15.89 -2.39 -0.80
N GLY A 174 -15.87 -3.50 -0.06
CA GLY A 174 -16.09 -4.84 -0.62
C GLY A 174 -14.82 -5.57 -1.09
N ASN A 175 -13.64 -4.93 -1.01
CA ASN A 175 -12.38 -5.58 -1.39
C ASN A 175 -12.13 -6.81 -0.53
N VAL A 176 -11.83 -7.96 -1.18
CA VAL A 176 -11.58 -9.27 -0.56
C VAL A 176 -12.58 -9.62 0.55
N ALA A 177 -13.86 -9.37 0.30
CA ALA A 177 -14.93 -9.51 1.30
C ALA A 177 -15.04 -10.95 1.84
N GLU A 178 -14.78 -11.95 1.02
CA GLU A 178 -14.73 -13.36 1.38
C GLU A 178 -13.66 -13.64 2.43
N ILE A 179 -12.46 -13.08 2.26
CA ILE A 179 -11.36 -13.20 3.23
C ILE A 179 -11.69 -12.51 4.55
N LEU A 180 -12.21 -11.27 4.49
CA LEU A 180 -12.61 -10.54 5.69
C LEU A 180 -13.67 -11.28 6.49
N THR A 181 -14.64 -11.87 5.81
CA THR A 181 -15.72 -12.64 6.44
C THR A 181 -15.17 -13.91 7.11
N ALA A 182 -14.36 -14.70 6.38
CA ALA A 182 -13.78 -15.92 6.90
C ALA A 182 -12.81 -15.65 8.07
N THR A 183 -11.95 -14.62 7.94
CA THR A 183 -11.02 -14.21 9.00
C THR A 183 -11.77 -13.77 10.26
N THR A 184 -12.80 -12.93 10.09
CA THR A 184 -13.63 -12.51 11.23
C THR A 184 -14.32 -13.71 11.91
N ALA A 185 -14.83 -14.67 11.14
CA ALA A 185 -15.45 -15.88 11.66
C ALA A 185 -14.44 -16.75 12.43
N ALA A 186 -13.25 -17.00 11.88
CA ALA A 186 -12.20 -17.79 12.51
C ALA A 186 -11.71 -17.17 13.82
N LEU A 187 -11.44 -15.87 13.84
CA LEU A 187 -11.04 -15.14 15.05
C LEU A 187 -12.10 -15.23 16.16
N ARG A 188 -13.36 -15.22 15.80
CA ARG A 188 -14.46 -15.35 16.78
C ARG A 188 -14.64 -16.78 17.29
N SER A 189 -14.67 -17.75 16.40
CA SER A 189 -15.02 -19.14 16.77
C SER A 189 -13.84 -19.90 17.40
N ILE A 190 -12.60 -19.64 16.96
CA ILE A 190 -11.40 -20.37 17.37
C ILE A 190 -10.63 -19.59 18.43
N ALA A 191 -10.35 -18.31 18.17
CA ALA A 191 -9.61 -17.48 19.12
C ALA A 191 -10.50 -16.88 20.24
N GLY A 192 -11.83 -16.93 20.11
CA GLY A 192 -12.77 -16.45 21.13
C GLY A 192 -12.95 -14.94 21.17
N LEU A 193 -12.52 -14.21 20.15
CA LEU A 193 -12.65 -12.76 20.07
C LEU A 193 -14.13 -12.33 19.90
N SER A 194 -14.51 -11.24 20.51
CA SER A 194 -15.79 -10.58 20.22
C SER A 194 -15.82 -10.06 18.78
N LEU A 195 -17.00 -9.78 18.25
CA LEU A 195 -17.12 -9.18 16.90
C LEU A 195 -16.39 -7.84 16.79
N LEU A 196 -16.40 -7.03 17.85
CA LEU A 196 -15.74 -5.73 17.87
C LEU A 196 -14.22 -5.88 17.79
N GLU A 197 -13.64 -6.80 18.59
CA GLU A 197 -12.21 -7.10 18.57
C GLU A 197 -11.76 -7.68 17.22
N ALA A 198 -12.49 -8.66 16.68
CA ALA A 198 -12.17 -9.27 15.39
C ALA A 198 -12.24 -8.24 14.24
N ARG A 199 -13.21 -7.33 14.23
CA ARG A 199 -13.28 -6.23 13.26
C ARG A 199 -12.16 -5.20 13.47
N GLY A 200 -11.85 -4.88 14.73
CA GLY A 200 -10.79 -3.95 15.10
C GLY A 200 -9.37 -4.48 14.80
N ALA A 201 -9.22 -5.80 14.58
CA ALA A 201 -7.97 -6.42 14.18
C ALA A 201 -7.61 -6.16 12.71
N SER A 202 -8.56 -5.67 11.89
CA SER A 202 -8.30 -5.40 10.47
C SER A 202 -7.18 -4.37 10.28
N PRO A 203 -6.10 -4.73 9.55
CA PRO A 203 -5.07 -3.78 9.21
C PRO A 203 -5.46 -2.88 8.03
N TRP A 204 -6.65 -3.07 7.46
CA TRP A 204 -7.09 -2.40 6.25
C TRP A 204 -8.25 -1.45 6.48
N PHE A 205 -8.24 -0.38 5.70
CA PHE A 205 -9.38 0.50 5.53
C PHE A 205 -9.80 0.54 4.06
N PHE A 206 -11.01 0.05 3.77
CA PHE A 206 -11.58 0.00 2.43
C PHE A 206 -12.77 0.97 2.33
N PRO A 207 -12.55 2.23 1.91
CA PRO A 207 -13.59 3.24 1.82
C PRO A 207 -14.52 3.03 0.63
N SER A 208 -15.74 3.56 0.73
CA SER A 208 -16.61 3.75 -0.42
C SER A 208 -16.17 4.96 -1.26
N VAL A 209 -16.63 5.03 -2.52
CA VAL A 209 -16.42 6.18 -3.41
C VAL A 209 -16.92 7.48 -2.77
N ASN A 210 -18.11 7.44 -2.17
CA ASN A 210 -18.69 8.63 -1.53
C ASN A 210 -17.86 9.14 -0.36
N TRP A 211 -17.36 8.23 0.48
CA TRP A 211 -16.47 8.59 1.58
C TRP A 211 -15.16 9.20 1.08
N MET A 212 -14.54 8.58 0.06
CA MET A 212 -13.27 9.05 -0.47
C MET A 212 -13.42 10.43 -1.13
N ARG A 213 -14.46 10.63 -1.94
CA ARG A 213 -14.77 11.92 -2.55
C ARG A 213 -14.92 13.01 -1.50
N ALA A 214 -15.78 12.79 -0.49
CA ALA A 214 -15.99 13.75 0.60
C ALA A 214 -14.70 14.03 1.39
N CYS A 215 -13.85 13.00 1.58
CA CYS A 215 -12.56 13.14 2.25
C CYS A 215 -11.60 14.04 1.46
N LEU A 216 -11.46 13.81 0.17
CA LEU A 216 -10.62 14.63 -0.71
C LEU A 216 -11.11 16.08 -0.77
N GLU A 217 -12.41 16.29 -0.96
CA GLU A 217 -13.01 17.63 -1.07
C GLU A 217 -12.83 18.46 0.21
N ARG A 218 -13.05 17.87 1.41
CA ARG A 218 -12.83 18.59 2.68
C ARG A 218 -11.37 18.88 2.98
N ASN A 219 -10.43 18.15 2.35
CA ASN A 219 -8.99 18.40 2.44
C ASN A 219 -8.46 19.33 1.31
N GLY A 220 -9.35 20.03 0.58
CA GLY A 220 -8.98 21.10 -0.36
C GLY A 220 -8.74 20.65 -1.79
N PHE A 221 -9.09 19.41 -2.14
CA PHE A 221 -8.96 18.91 -3.50
C PHE A 221 -10.22 19.12 -4.34
N VAL A 222 -10.04 19.27 -5.65
CA VAL A 222 -11.08 19.07 -6.66
C VAL A 222 -10.97 17.63 -7.15
N VAL A 223 -12.02 16.83 -6.99
CA VAL A 223 -12.04 15.43 -7.40
C VAL A 223 -12.45 15.31 -8.87
N GLU A 224 -11.50 14.96 -9.72
CA GLU A 224 -11.70 14.76 -11.16
C GLU A 224 -12.25 13.36 -11.45
N ILE A 225 -11.65 12.33 -10.85
CA ILE A 225 -12.07 10.93 -10.95
C ILE A 225 -12.18 10.36 -9.54
N CYS A 226 -13.21 9.60 -9.27
CA CYS A 226 -13.31 8.74 -8.09
C CYS A 226 -14.30 7.62 -8.40
N GLU A 227 -13.78 6.42 -8.58
CA GLU A 227 -14.53 5.26 -9.09
C GLU A 227 -14.09 3.96 -8.42
N THR A 228 -14.89 2.90 -8.59
CA THR A 228 -14.51 1.54 -8.21
C THR A 228 -14.65 0.60 -9.39
N GLU A 229 -13.76 -0.41 -9.41
CA GLU A 229 -13.81 -1.53 -10.34
C GLU A 229 -13.78 -2.84 -9.54
N TYR A 230 -14.71 -3.75 -9.82
CA TYR A 230 -14.60 -5.14 -9.38
C TYR A 230 -13.66 -5.87 -10.33
N ARG A 231 -12.54 -6.32 -9.80
CA ARG A 231 -11.45 -6.92 -10.57
C ARG A 231 -11.00 -8.24 -9.95
N PRO A 232 -11.74 -9.32 -10.12
CA PRO A 232 -11.31 -10.63 -9.66
C PRO A 232 -9.90 -10.92 -10.19
N SER A 233 -9.02 -11.35 -9.32
CA SER A 233 -7.62 -11.58 -9.67
C SER A 233 -7.24 -13.03 -9.37
N ARG A 234 -6.66 -13.70 -10.38
CA ARG A 234 -6.16 -15.06 -10.23
C ARG A 234 -5.02 -15.08 -9.23
N MET A 235 -5.06 -16.00 -8.29
CA MET A 235 -4.00 -16.19 -7.30
C MET A 235 -2.77 -16.81 -7.96
N THR A 236 -1.59 -16.45 -7.46
CA THR A 236 -0.34 -17.09 -7.88
C THR A 236 -0.22 -18.42 -7.14
N GLU A 237 -0.28 -19.53 -7.90
CA GLU A 237 -0.06 -20.86 -7.36
C GLU A 237 1.44 -21.17 -7.40
N THR A 238 2.09 -21.11 -6.25
CA THR A 238 3.49 -21.51 -6.06
C THR A 238 3.56 -22.44 -4.86
N GLU A 239 4.61 -23.24 -4.75
CA GLU A 239 4.82 -24.16 -3.61
C GLU A 239 4.80 -23.46 -2.24
N LYS A 240 5.15 -22.15 -2.21
CA LYS A 240 5.15 -21.33 -0.99
C LYS A 240 4.05 -20.26 -0.99
N GLY A 241 3.16 -20.23 -1.99
CA GLY A 241 2.12 -19.23 -2.19
C GLY A 241 0.73 -19.83 -2.10
N GLY A 242 -0.10 -19.53 -3.12
CA GLY A 242 -1.49 -19.94 -3.15
C GLY A 242 -2.32 -19.23 -2.09
N LEU A 243 -3.48 -19.80 -1.75
CA LEU A 243 -4.42 -19.22 -0.79
C LEU A 243 -3.82 -19.12 0.61
N GLU A 244 -3.17 -20.18 1.09
CA GLU A 244 -2.58 -20.20 2.43
C GLU A 244 -1.44 -19.19 2.57
N GLY A 245 -0.51 -19.13 1.60
CA GLY A 245 0.58 -18.14 1.61
C GLY A 245 0.04 -16.71 1.58
N TRP A 246 -1.01 -16.45 0.81
CA TRP A 246 -1.69 -15.16 0.78
C TRP A 246 -2.32 -14.82 2.14
N VAL A 247 -3.03 -15.75 2.77
CA VAL A 247 -3.65 -15.57 4.10
C VAL A 247 -2.58 -15.28 5.15
N ARG A 248 -1.51 -16.07 5.18
CA ARG A 248 -0.41 -15.87 6.15
C ARG A 248 0.26 -14.50 6.02
N LEU A 249 0.47 -14.03 4.78
CA LEU A 249 1.09 -12.75 4.52
C LEU A 249 0.13 -11.57 4.78
N MET A 250 -1.02 -11.57 4.14
CA MET A 250 -1.92 -10.43 4.14
C MET A 250 -2.75 -10.33 5.43
N CYS A 251 -3.05 -11.47 6.06
CA CYS A 251 -3.79 -11.50 7.33
C CYS A 251 -2.87 -11.59 8.56
N ALA A 252 -1.56 -11.40 8.43
CA ALA A 252 -0.59 -11.53 9.53
C ALA A 252 -1.02 -10.71 10.78
N GLU A 253 -1.37 -9.45 10.63
CA GLU A 253 -1.79 -8.59 11.74
C GLU A 253 -3.12 -9.04 12.41
N PHE A 254 -4.02 -9.69 11.68
CA PHE A 254 -5.20 -10.34 12.28
C PHE A 254 -4.79 -11.51 13.16
N LEU A 255 -3.84 -12.34 12.65
CA LEU A 255 -3.37 -13.54 13.32
C LEU A 255 -2.51 -13.24 14.54
N GLU A 256 -1.86 -12.07 14.60
CA GLU A 256 -1.14 -11.59 15.79
C GLU A 256 -2.05 -11.37 17.01
N ARG A 257 -3.36 -11.26 16.81
CA ARG A 257 -4.34 -11.20 17.93
C ARG A 257 -4.56 -12.56 18.59
N VAL A 258 -4.03 -13.63 17.99
CA VAL A 258 -4.13 -14.99 18.51
C VAL A 258 -2.81 -15.35 19.16
N GLU A 259 -2.78 -15.42 20.49
CA GLU A 259 -1.54 -15.68 21.26
C GLU A 259 -1.08 -17.15 21.15
N ASP A 260 -2.05 -18.08 21.07
CA ASP A 260 -1.80 -19.52 20.97
C ASP A 260 -1.47 -19.91 19.53
N GLU A 261 -0.27 -20.42 19.29
CA GLU A 261 0.19 -20.80 17.94
C GLU A 261 -0.65 -21.94 17.33
N GLY A 262 -1.15 -22.89 18.15
CA GLY A 262 -2.02 -23.95 17.65
C GLY A 262 -3.34 -23.42 17.14
N LYS A 263 -3.95 -22.48 17.87
CA LYS A 263 -5.17 -21.77 17.43
C LYS A 263 -4.90 -20.88 16.23
N LYS A 264 -3.72 -20.27 16.13
CA LYS A 264 -3.32 -19.46 14.97
C LYS A 264 -3.31 -20.32 13.69
N GLU A 265 -2.69 -21.50 13.76
CA GLU A 265 -2.67 -22.47 12.67
C GLU A 265 -4.08 -22.97 12.32
N GLU A 266 -4.92 -23.20 13.33
CA GLU A 266 -6.33 -23.57 13.14
C GLU A 266 -7.11 -22.43 12.45
N CYS A 267 -6.87 -21.17 12.83
CA CYS A 267 -7.46 -20.00 12.16
C CYS A 267 -7.05 -19.94 10.68
N VAL A 268 -5.78 -20.11 10.35
CA VAL A 268 -5.31 -20.11 8.96
C VAL A 268 -6.03 -21.18 8.14
N ARG A 269 -6.08 -22.41 8.67
CA ARG A 269 -6.78 -23.52 7.99
C ARG A 269 -8.26 -23.23 7.80
N ALA A 270 -8.95 -22.79 8.85
CA ALA A 270 -10.37 -22.47 8.79
C ALA A 270 -10.67 -21.31 7.81
N ILE A 271 -9.80 -20.30 7.71
CA ILE A 271 -9.94 -19.23 6.71
C ILE A 271 -9.88 -19.84 5.32
N CYS A 272 -8.86 -20.64 5.02
CA CYS A 272 -8.69 -21.24 3.70
C CYS A 272 -9.87 -22.15 3.33
N GLU A 273 -10.31 -23.01 4.24
CA GLU A 273 -11.44 -23.91 4.02
C GLU A 273 -12.76 -23.15 3.77
N ASN A 274 -13.02 -22.10 4.56
CA ASN A 274 -14.25 -21.32 4.47
C ASN A 274 -14.36 -20.48 3.18
N VAL A 275 -13.24 -20.05 2.60
CA VAL A 275 -13.28 -19.28 1.35
C VAL A 275 -13.19 -20.13 0.11
N GLU A 276 -12.76 -21.40 0.20
CA GLU A 276 -12.52 -22.29 -0.94
C GLU A 276 -13.71 -22.33 -1.91
N GLY A 277 -14.94 -22.47 -1.40
CA GLY A 277 -16.15 -22.51 -2.21
C GLY A 277 -16.47 -21.23 -2.97
N SER A 278 -15.89 -20.09 -2.59
CA SER A 278 -16.10 -18.79 -3.26
C SER A 278 -14.96 -18.39 -4.18
N VAL A 279 -13.76 -18.90 -3.95
CA VAL A 279 -12.56 -18.53 -4.71
C VAL A 279 -12.18 -19.54 -5.78
N TRP A 280 -12.55 -20.83 -5.59
CA TRP A 280 -12.21 -21.91 -6.52
C TRP A 280 -13.13 -21.92 -7.75
N ARG A 281 -12.55 -22.14 -8.92
CA ARG A 281 -13.26 -22.30 -10.19
C ARG A 281 -13.18 -23.75 -10.66
N GLU A 282 -14.33 -24.36 -10.82
CA GLU A 282 -14.45 -25.76 -11.24
C GLU A 282 -13.89 -25.99 -12.65
N GLU A 283 -14.05 -25.01 -13.53
CA GLU A 283 -13.69 -25.13 -14.94
C GLU A 283 -12.19 -25.33 -15.20
N ASP A 284 -11.30 -24.81 -14.32
CA ASP A 284 -9.85 -24.89 -14.51
C ASP A 284 -9.05 -25.12 -13.22
N GLY A 285 -9.74 -25.33 -12.09
CA GLY A 285 -9.12 -25.54 -10.78
C GLY A 285 -8.41 -24.30 -10.21
N SER A 286 -8.52 -23.13 -10.85
CA SER A 286 -7.86 -21.92 -10.41
C SER A 286 -8.61 -21.24 -9.26
N ARG A 287 -7.86 -20.47 -8.46
CA ARG A 287 -8.43 -19.66 -7.36
C ARG A 287 -8.35 -18.19 -7.70
N TRP A 288 -9.43 -17.46 -7.41
CA TRP A 288 -9.57 -16.04 -7.69
C TRP A 288 -10.10 -15.30 -6.46
N LEU A 289 -9.46 -14.20 -6.10
CA LEU A 289 -9.95 -13.31 -5.04
C LEU A 289 -10.73 -12.13 -5.61
N GLY A 290 -11.81 -11.77 -4.93
CA GLY A 290 -12.70 -10.66 -5.31
C GLY A 290 -12.13 -9.30 -4.93
N TYR A 291 -11.18 -8.78 -5.71
CA TYR A 291 -10.67 -7.43 -5.48
C TYR A 291 -11.65 -6.36 -5.95
N VAL A 292 -11.86 -5.35 -5.10
CA VAL A 292 -12.51 -4.08 -5.48
C VAL A 292 -11.45 -3.00 -5.41
N ARG A 293 -11.16 -2.38 -6.56
CA ARG A 293 -10.18 -1.31 -6.67
C ARG A 293 -10.87 0.04 -6.73
N LEU A 294 -10.54 0.92 -5.78
CA LEU A 294 -10.93 2.32 -5.77
C LEU A 294 -9.79 3.14 -6.35
N ARG A 295 -10.10 3.94 -7.39
CA ARG A 295 -9.18 4.87 -8.04
C ARG A 295 -9.68 6.28 -7.88
N ALA A 296 -8.75 7.22 -7.73
CA ALA A 296 -9.08 8.63 -7.78
C ALA A 296 -7.97 9.45 -8.42
N VAL A 297 -8.40 10.54 -9.05
CA VAL A 297 -7.57 11.68 -9.45
C VAL A 297 -8.14 12.91 -8.77
N ALA A 298 -7.33 13.58 -7.98
CA ALA A 298 -7.71 14.76 -7.23
C ALA A 298 -6.67 15.87 -7.44
N ARG A 299 -7.13 17.07 -7.77
CA ARG A 299 -6.28 18.24 -8.07
C ARG A 299 -6.27 19.18 -6.87
N LYS A 300 -5.07 19.64 -6.49
CA LYS A 300 -4.92 20.76 -5.55
C LYS A 300 -5.40 22.06 -6.22
N LYS A 301 -6.27 22.79 -5.53
CA LYS A 301 -6.69 24.14 -5.94
C LYS A 301 -5.55 25.13 -5.93
#